data_811e872a0db388424b10cf79590d1301
#
_entry.id   811e872a0db388424b10cf79590d1301
#
_cell.length_a   1.000
_cell.length_b   1.000
_cell.length_c   1.000
_cell.angle_alpha   90.00
_cell.angle_beta   90.00
_cell.angle_gamma   90.00
#
_symmetry.space_group_name_H-M   'P 1'
#
loop_
_entity.id
_entity.type
_entity.pdbx_description
1 polymer ?
#
loop_
_entity_poly.entity_id
_entity_poly.type
_entity_poly.pdbx_seq_one_letter_code
_entity_poly.pdbx_strand_id
1 'polypeptide(L)' 'MNSKQAKKLRRIARAITTANPHETGKVYKQLKTVYKAKK' A
#
# COMPACT_ATOMS: atom_id res chain seq x y z
N MET A 1 10.51 -7.68 1.39
CA MET A 1 10.20 -6.46 0.66
C MET A 1 11.22 -5.39 1.01
N ASN A 2 11.77 -4.71 0.04
CA ASN A 2 12.77 -3.70 0.34
C ASN A 2 12.14 -2.30 0.52
N SER A 3 12.94 -1.36 0.99
CA SER A 3 12.45 -0.02 1.32
C SER A 3 11.80 0.67 0.12
N LYS A 4 12.38 0.49 -1.04
CA LYS A 4 11.87 1.14 -2.23
C LYS A 4 10.45 0.67 -2.55
N GLN A 5 10.23 -0.62 -2.44
CA GLN A 5 8.91 -1.19 -2.72
C GLN A 5 7.90 -0.71 -1.68
N ALA A 6 8.31 -0.73 -0.42
CA ALA A 6 7.43 -0.30 0.65
C ALA A 6 7.01 1.16 0.46
N LYS A 7 7.96 1.98 0.06
CA LYS A 7 7.70 3.39 -0.16
C LYS A 7 6.68 3.58 -1.28
N LYS A 8 6.85 2.82 -2.34
CA LYS A 8 5.97 2.90 -3.49
C LYS A 8 4.55 2.48 -3.11
N LEU A 9 4.43 1.37 -2.41
CA LEU A 9 3.13 0.87 -1.99
C LEU A 9 2.41 1.88 -1.09
N ARG A 10 3.17 2.48 -0.19
CA ARG A 10 2.60 3.49 0.70
C ARG A 10 2.07 4.68 -0.07
N ARG A 11 2.78 5.07 -1.10
CA ARG A 11 2.38 6.19 -1.93
C ARG A 11 1.07 5.88 -2.64
N ILE A 12 0.98 4.68 -3.19
CA ILE A 12 -0.22 4.26 -3.90
C ILE A 12 -1.41 4.20 -2.95
N ALA A 13 -1.19 3.63 -1.77
CA ALA A 13 -2.25 3.54 -0.78
C ALA A 13 -2.76 4.92 -0.40
N ARG A 14 -1.86 5.86 -0.26
CA ARG A 14 -2.23 7.22 0.10
C ARG A 14 -3.08 7.87 -0.99
N ALA A 15 -2.68 7.66 -2.24
CA ALA A 15 -3.39 8.24 -3.36
C ALA A 15 -4.81 7.68 -3.45
N ILE A 16 -4.94 6.40 -3.19
CA ILE A 16 -6.24 5.75 -3.26
C ILE A 16 -7.15 6.21 -2.12
N THR A 17 -6.56 6.47 -0.97
CA THR A 17 -7.34 6.82 0.22
C THR A 17 -7.30 8.31 0.53
N THR A 18 -7.19 9.14 -0.49
CA THR A 18 -7.15 10.58 -0.30
C THR A 18 -8.37 11.07 0.45
N ALA A 19 -9.53 10.55 0.13
CA ALA A 19 -10.77 10.94 0.77
C ALA A 19 -10.92 10.33 2.17
N ASN A 20 -10.26 9.19 2.39
CA ASN A 20 -10.35 8.51 3.68
C ASN A 20 -8.96 8.12 4.17
N PRO A 21 -8.21 9.10 4.64
CA PRO A 21 -6.82 8.84 5.05
C PRO A 21 -6.66 7.80 6.15
N HIS A 22 -7.66 7.62 6.98
CA HIS A 22 -7.59 6.62 8.05
C HIS A 22 -7.67 5.20 7.49
N GLU A 23 -8.01 5.03 6.23
CA GLU A 23 -8.06 3.71 5.62
C GLU A 23 -6.76 3.37 4.88
N THR A 24 -5.84 4.29 4.89
CA THR A 24 -4.56 4.08 4.21
C THR A 24 -3.87 2.81 4.69
N GLY A 25 -3.91 2.58 6.00
CA GLY A 25 -3.29 1.38 6.56
C GLY A 25 -3.89 0.10 6.01
N LYS A 26 -5.20 0.08 5.87
CA LYS A 26 -5.90 -1.09 5.35
C LYS A 26 -5.51 -1.35 3.89
N VAL A 27 -5.55 -0.30 3.09
CA VAL A 27 -5.20 -0.42 1.67
C VAL A 27 -3.75 -0.85 1.52
N TYR A 28 -2.88 -0.28 2.33
CA TYR A 28 -1.46 -0.63 2.28
C TYR A 28 -1.27 -2.11 2.57
N LYS A 29 -1.98 -2.61 3.55
CA LYS A 29 -1.91 -4.02 3.92
C LYS A 29 -2.36 -4.90 2.77
N GLN A 30 -3.44 -4.50 2.11
CA GLN A 30 -3.94 -5.25 0.97
C GLN A 30 -2.94 -5.25 -0.18
N LEU A 31 -2.36 -4.10 -0.44
CA LEU A 31 -1.37 -4.00 -1.50
C LEU A 31 -0.17 -4.88 -1.20
N LYS A 32 0.24 -4.92 0.05
CA LYS A 32 1.36 -5.77 0.46
C LYS A 32 1.06 -7.23 0.20
N THR A 33 -0.14 -7.65 0.55
CA THR A 33 -0.55 -9.03 0.36
C THR A 33 -0.57 -9.40 -1.11
N VAL A 34 -1.14 -8.53 -1.93
CA VAL A 34 -1.21 -8.76 -3.37
C VAL A 34 0.19 -8.82 -3.96
N TYR A 35 1.04 -7.92 -3.52
CA TYR A 35 2.41 -7.86 -4.01
C TYR A 35 3.17 -9.13 -3.70
N LYS A 36 2.98 -9.63 -2.49
CA LYS A 36 3.64 -10.87 -2.07
C LYS A 36 3.11 -12.06 -2.84
N ALA A 37 1.82 -12.10 -3.03
CA ALA A 37 1.19 -13.23 -3.71
C ALA A 37 1.55 -13.26 -5.19
N LYS A 38 1.97 -12.16 -5.72
CA LYS A 38 2.26 -12.04 -7.13
C LYS A 38 3.64 -12.54 -7.49
N LYS A 39 4.22 -13.36 -6.80
CA LYS A 39 5.56 -13.85 -7.04
C LYS A 39 5.81 -14.54 -8.37
#